data_8f914fe6af6e280d95ca79bd878adbf7
#
_entry.id   8f914fe6af6e280d95ca79bd878adbf7
#
_cell.length_a   1.000
_cell.length_b   1.000
_cell.length_c   1.000
_cell.angle_alpha   90.00
_cell.angle_beta   90.00
_cell.angle_gamma   90.00
#
_symmetry.space_group_name_H-M   'P 1'
#
loop_
_entity.id
_entity.type
_entity.pdbx_description
1 polymer ?
#
loop_
_entity_poly.entity_id
_entity_poly.type
_entity_poly.pdbx_seq_one_letter_code
_entity_poly.pdbx_strand_id
1 'polypeptide(L)'
;LMMAIEKSIKVSPTDITVLIMGESGVGKEVFPKIIHQFSHRKHNKYIAVNCGAIPEGTIDSELFGHEKGAFTGATTNRAGYFEVADGGTIFLDEVGELPLSTQVRLLRILESGEFIRVGSSKAQKTDVRIVAATNVNMNEAISKGKFREDLYYRLSTVEINIPPLRRRTVSYTHLTLPTNAC
;
A
#
# COMPACT_ATOMS: atom_id res chain seq x y z
N LEU A 1 -5.87 18.79 -3.41
CA LEU A 1 -6.02 17.64 -4.32
C LEU A 1 -5.05 17.73 -5.49
N MET A 2 -4.99 18.85 -6.22
CA MET A 2 -4.06 19.07 -7.36
C MET A 2 -2.61 18.79 -6.97
N MET A 3 -2.13 19.36 -5.87
CA MET A 3 -0.77 19.11 -5.37
C MET A 3 -0.47 17.62 -5.11
N ALA A 4 -1.44 16.87 -4.61
CA ALA A 4 -1.28 15.43 -4.38
C ALA A 4 -1.15 14.66 -5.71
N ILE A 5 -1.92 15.03 -6.72
CA ILE A 5 -1.84 14.45 -8.06
C ILE A 5 -0.48 14.78 -8.71
N GLU A 6 -0.06 16.03 -8.67
CA GLU A 6 1.24 16.47 -9.21
C GLU A 6 2.40 15.75 -8.54
N LYS A 7 2.36 15.61 -7.21
CA LYS A 7 3.37 14.87 -6.45
C LYS A 7 3.39 13.40 -6.83
N SER A 8 2.22 12.79 -7.04
CA SER A 8 2.10 11.40 -7.51
C SER A 8 2.74 11.20 -8.88
N ILE A 9 2.49 12.11 -9.81
CA ILE A 9 3.09 12.07 -11.15
C ILE A 9 4.61 12.24 -11.08
N LYS A 10 5.09 13.20 -10.27
CA LYS A 10 6.54 13.43 -10.11
C LYS A 10 7.29 12.22 -9.54
N VAL A 11 6.70 11.51 -8.60
CA VAL A 11 7.34 10.35 -7.97
C VAL A 11 7.21 9.07 -8.79
N SER A 12 6.31 9.06 -9.76
CA SER A 12 6.00 7.87 -10.57
C SER A 12 7.20 7.25 -11.28
N PRO A 13 8.11 8.02 -11.93
CA PRO A 13 9.27 7.44 -12.61
C PRO A 13 10.32 6.83 -11.67
N THR A 14 10.21 7.03 -10.38
CA THR A 14 11.12 6.47 -9.38
C THR A 14 10.57 5.17 -8.81
N ASP A 15 11.44 4.37 -8.16
CA ASP A 15 11.01 3.20 -7.39
C ASP A 15 10.87 3.49 -5.88
N ILE A 16 10.87 4.77 -5.52
CA ILE A 16 10.75 5.22 -4.13
C ILE A 16 9.40 4.82 -3.54
N THR A 17 9.43 4.35 -2.31
CA THR A 17 8.22 4.05 -1.53
C THR A 17 7.44 5.31 -1.22
N VAL A 18 6.13 5.25 -1.38
CA VAL A 18 5.21 6.36 -1.15
C VAL A 18 4.21 5.98 -0.06
N LEU A 19 4.05 6.84 0.92
CA LEU A 19 3.01 6.74 1.94
C LEU A 19 1.93 7.79 1.69
N ILE A 20 0.71 7.33 1.48
CA ILE A 20 -0.46 8.17 1.25
C ILE A 20 -1.24 8.28 2.55
N MET A 21 -1.42 9.49 3.03
CA MET A 21 -2.14 9.76 4.27
C MET A 21 -3.42 10.54 3.99
N GLY A 22 -4.51 10.13 4.63
CA GLY A 22 -5.81 10.78 4.49
C GLY A 22 -6.91 10.00 5.20
N GLU A 23 -8.01 10.67 5.48
CA GLU A 23 -9.18 10.06 6.11
C GLU A 23 -9.73 8.89 5.29
N SER A 24 -10.52 8.03 5.93
CA SER A 24 -11.23 6.96 5.21
C SER A 24 -12.21 7.56 4.20
N GLY A 25 -12.34 6.93 3.04
CA GLY A 25 -13.29 7.35 2.00
C GLY A 25 -12.88 8.57 1.18
N VAL A 26 -11.67 9.12 1.33
CA VAL A 26 -11.22 10.29 0.54
C VAL A 26 -10.70 9.94 -0.86
N GLY A 27 -10.74 8.67 -1.25
CA GLY A 27 -10.28 8.22 -2.58
C GLY A 27 -8.78 7.97 -2.67
N LYS A 28 -8.16 7.46 -1.59
CA LYS A 28 -6.72 7.16 -1.57
C LYS A 28 -6.30 6.18 -2.67
N GLU A 29 -7.17 5.28 -3.05
CA GLU A 29 -6.92 4.23 -4.05
C GLU A 29 -6.67 4.73 -5.48
N VAL A 30 -6.99 5.98 -5.77
CA VAL A 30 -6.72 6.60 -7.08
C VAL A 30 -5.23 6.90 -7.27
N PHE A 31 -4.56 7.33 -6.21
CA PHE A 31 -3.16 7.78 -6.28
C PHE A 31 -2.16 6.65 -6.61
N PRO A 32 -2.25 5.45 -6.01
CA PRO A 32 -1.40 4.34 -6.40
C PRO A 32 -1.55 3.93 -7.86
N LYS A 33 -2.78 4.01 -8.40
CA LYS A 33 -3.03 3.75 -9.83
C LYS A 33 -2.34 4.78 -10.71
N ILE A 34 -2.41 6.06 -10.36
CA ILE A 34 -1.68 7.13 -11.06
C ILE A 34 -0.17 6.85 -11.00
N ILE A 35 0.36 6.56 -9.81
CA ILE A 35 1.79 6.26 -9.61
C ILE A 35 2.22 5.08 -10.49
N HIS A 36 1.46 4.01 -10.50
CA HIS A 36 1.76 2.84 -11.33
C HIS A 36 1.69 3.15 -12.82
N GLN A 37 0.65 3.83 -13.27
CA GLN A 37 0.39 4.13 -14.68
C GLN A 37 1.48 5.02 -15.31
N PHE A 38 2.06 5.95 -14.54
CA PHE A 38 3.13 6.83 -14.98
C PHE A 38 4.54 6.32 -14.62
N SER A 39 4.66 5.10 -14.08
CA SER A 39 5.93 4.48 -13.72
C SER A 39 6.54 3.66 -14.86
N HIS A 40 7.80 3.29 -14.70
CA HIS A 40 8.47 2.34 -15.58
C HIS A 40 7.85 0.94 -15.53
N ARG A 41 7.08 0.64 -14.47
CA ARG A 41 6.42 -0.64 -14.21
C ARG A 41 4.97 -0.69 -14.72
N LYS A 42 4.53 0.29 -15.49
CA LYS A 42 3.13 0.43 -15.94
C LYS A 42 2.55 -0.76 -16.69
N HIS A 43 3.38 -1.57 -17.33
CA HIS A 43 2.98 -2.79 -18.05
C HIS A 43 3.12 -4.06 -17.20
N ASN A 44 3.66 -3.93 -16.00
CA ASN A 44 3.82 -5.04 -15.06
C ASN A 44 2.60 -5.13 -14.13
N LYS A 45 2.57 -6.15 -13.27
CA LYS A 45 1.45 -6.37 -12.36
C LYS A 45 1.25 -5.21 -11.39
N TYR A 46 0.01 -4.88 -11.15
CA TYR A 46 -0.45 -4.00 -10.08
C TYR A 46 -1.38 -4.80 -9.18
N ILE A 47 -1.03 -4.91 -7.91
CA ILE A 47 -1.82 -5.64 -6.91
C ILE A 47 -2.18 -4.69 -5.78
N ALA A 48 -3.46 -4.60 -5.46
CA ALA A 48 -3.98 -3.83 -4.34
C ALA A 48 -4.45 -4.78 -3.24
N VAL A 49 -3.99 -4.54 -2.02
CA VAL A 49 -4.31 -5.33 -0.83
C VAL A 49 -4.83 -4.40 0.26
N ASN A 50 -6.00 -4.69 0.81
CA ASN A 50 -6.50 -4.02 2.00
C ASN A 50 -6.08 -4.83 3.23
N CYS A 51 -5.08 -4.33 3.95
CA CYS A 51 -4.53 -5.00 5.13
C CYS A 51 -5.52 -5.06 6.30
N GLY A 52 -6.41 -4.09 6.42
CA GLY A 52 -7.44 -4.07 7.45
C GLY A 52 -8.58 -5.07 7.21
N ALA A 53 -8.77 -5.52 5.97
CA ALA A 53 -9.78 -6.49 5.60
C ALA A 53 -9.34 -7.96 5.74
N ILE A 54 -8.04 -8.21 5.92
CA ILE A 54 -7.49 -9.55 6.07
C ILE A 54 -7.33 -9.86 7.56
N PRO A 55 -7.84 -11.01 8.05
CA PRO A 55 -7.68 -11.40 9.45
C PRO A 55 -6.20 -11.52 9.85
N GLU A 56 -5.89 -11.14 11.09
CA GLU A 56 -4.53 -11.21 11.63
C GLU A 56 -3.92 -12.62 11.53
N GLY A 57 -4.74 -13.66 11.73
CA GLY A 57 -4.27 -15.05 11.64
C GLY A 57 -3.88 -15.52 10.23
N THR A 58 -4.25 -14.80 9.18
CA THR A 58 -3.99 -15.18 7.78
C THR A 58 -3.18 -14.15 7.02
N ILE A 59 -2.94 -12.96 7.58
CA ILE A 59 -2.28 -11.86 6.87
C ILE A 59 -0.88 -12.22 6.38
N ASP A 60 -0.08 -12.92 7.18
CA ASP A 60 1.27 -13.33 6.80
C ASP A 60 1.26 -14.32 5.64
N SER A 61 0.36 -15.30 5.68
CA SER A 61 0.17 -16.28 4.61
C SER A 61 -0.31 -15.62 3.30
N GLU A 62 -1.21 -14.64 3.38
CA GLU A 62 -1.70 -13.92 2.21
C GLU A 62 -0.61 -13.04 1.60
N LEU A 63 0.16 -12.32 2.40
CA LEU A 63 1.20 -11.42 1.92
C LEU A 63 2.45 -12.16 1.44
N PHE A 64 2.94 -13.11 2.22
CA PHE A 64 4.25 -13.74 2.01
C PHE A 64 4.19 -15.18 1.49
N GLY A 65 2.99 -15.78 1.46
CA GLY A 65 2.80 -17.17 1.09
C GLY A 65 3.12 -18.14 2.23
N HIS A 66 2.85 -19.42 1.99
CA HIS A 66 3.12 -20.49 2.95
C HIS A 66 3.61 -21.76 2.26
N GLU A 67 4.34 -22.54 3.00
CA GLU A 67 4.72 -23.90 2.66
C GLU A 67 3.66 -24.89 3.14
N LYS A 68 3.58 -26.06 2.47
CA LYS A 68 2.75 -27.17 2.91
C LYS A 68 3.11 -27.56 4.36
N GLY A 69 2.10 -27.68 5.21
CA GLY A 69 2.29 -28.05 6.62
C GLY A 69 2.65 -26.89 7.55
N ALA A 70 2.68 -25.64 7.05
CA ALA A 70 3.00 -24.46 7.86
C ALA A 70 2.00 -24.21 9.01
N PHE A 71 0.75 -24.61 8.84
CA PHE A 71 -0.34 -24.53 9.82
C PHE A 71 -1.42 -25.57 9.51
N THR A 72 -2.36 -25.74 10.43
CA THR A 72 -3.51 -26.64 10.20
C THR A 72 -4.32 -26.18 8.99
N GLY A 73 -4.44 -27.04 7.97
CA GLY A 73 -5.12 -26.73 6.71
C GLY A 73 -4.20 -26.28 5.58
N ALA A 74 -2.91 -26.09 5.81
CA ALA A 74 -1.92 -25.82 4.76
C ALA A 74 -1.57 -27.11 4.01
N THR A 75 -2.43 -27.50 3.08
CA THR A 75 -2.31 -28.77 2.31
C THR A 75 -1.36 -28.65 1.13
N THR A 76 -1.10 -27.45 0.65
CA THR A 76 -0.24 -27.15 -0.50
C THR A 76 0.61 -25.91 -0.25
N ASN A 77 1.66 -25.74 -1.04
CA ASN A 77 2.40 -24.48 -1.09
C ASN A 77 1.55 -23.41 -1.78
N ARG A 78 1.58 -22.19 -1.26
CA ARG A 78 0.89 -21.05 -1.84
C ARG A 78 1.81 -19.84 -1.95
N ALA A 79 1.80 -19.20 -3.12
CA ALA A 79 2.48 -17.92 -3.32
C ALA A 79 1.68 -16.78 -2.67
N GLY A 80 2.38 -15.88 -1.97
CA GLY A 80 1.79 -14.67 -1.43
C GLY A 80 1.78 -13.52 -2.42
N TYR A 81 1.16 -12.40 -2.03
CA TYR A 81 1.05 -11.22 -2.89
C TYR A 81 2.41 -10.64 -3.29
N PHE A 82 3.43 -10.70 -2.44
CA PHE A 82 4.77 -10.20 -2.78
C PHE A 82 5.48 -11.03 -3.84
N GLU A 83 5.21 -12.33 -3.92
CA GLU A 83 5.69 -13.15 -5.02
C GLU A 83 4.95 -12.83 -6.31
N VAL A 84 3.63 -12.75 -6.24
CA VAL A 84 2.78 -12.47 -7.40
C VAL A 84 3.04 -11.09 -7.98
N ALA A 85 3.33 -10.10 -7.14
CA ALA A 85 3.62 -8.72 -7.54
C ALA A 85 5.07 -8.51 -8.00
N ASP A 86 5.93 -9.50 -7.96
CA ASP A 86 7.33 -9.38 -8.33
C ASP A 86 7.51 -8.74 -9.71
N GLY A 87 8.40 -7.76 -9.80
CA GLY A 87 8.60 -6.92 -10.99
C GLY A 87 7.58 -5.79 -11.16
N GLY A 88 6.50 -5.77 -10.39
CA GLY A 88 5.41 -4.81 -10.49
C GLY A 88 5.30 -3.85 -9.30
N THR A 89 4.06 -3.49 -8.99
CA THR A 89 3.71 -2.58 -7.89
C THR A 89 2.69 -3.24 -6.98
N ILE A 90 2.90 -3.13 -5.68
CA ILE A 90 1.92 -3.51 -4.66
C ILE A 90 1.41 -2.26 -3.95
N PHE A 91 0.10 -2.15 -3.81
CA PHE A 91 -0.56 -1.15 -3.01
C PHE A 91 -1.09 -1.77 -1.73
N LEU A 92 -0.60 -1.31 -0.59
CA LEU A 92 -1.01 -1.75 0.74
C LEU A 92 -1.90 -0.68 1.36
N ASP A 93 -3.21 -0.87 1.31
CA ASP A 93 -4.16 0.01 1.97
C ASP A 93 -4.31 -0.38 3.45
N GLU A 94 -4.62 0.62 4.29
CA GLU A 94 -4.75 0.46 5.73
C GLU A 94 -3.51 -0.21 6.37
N VAL A 95 -2.32 0.21 5.96
CA VAL A 95 -1.06 -0.37 6.44
C VAL A 95 -0.87 -0.20 7.95
N GLY A 96 -1.52 0.80 8.56
CA GLY A 96 -1.52 1.02 10.00
C GLY A 96 -2.18 -0.09 10.81
N GLU A 97 -2.99 -0.95 10.16
CA GLU A 97 -3.67 -2.08 10.79
C GLU A 97 -2.84 -3.38 10.82
N LEU A 98 -1.64 -3.36 10.24
CA LEU A 98 -0.77 -4.55 10.24
C LEU A 98 -0.33 -4.94 11.65
N PRO A 99 -0.37 -6.24 12.00
CA PRO A 99 0.24 -6.75 13.23
C PRO A 99 1.75 -6.44 13.28
N LEU A 100 2.30 -6.26 14.47
CA LEU A 100 3.72 -5.95 14.65
C LEU A 100 4.66 -7.01 14.02
N SER A 101 4.31 -8.28 14.11
CA SER A 101 5.06 -9.36 13.47
C SER A 101 5.10 -9.25 11.95
N THR A 102 3.99 -8.84 11.34
CA THR A 102 3.90 -8.59 9.90
C THR A 102 4.68 -7.34 9.50
N GLN A 103 4.68 -6.32 10.35
CA GLN A 103 5.48 -5.10 10.13
C GLN A 103 6.97 -5.40 10.03
N VAL A 104 7.50 -6.31 10.85
CA VAL A 104 8.91 -6.75 10.79
C VAL A 104 9.22 -7.40 9.44
N ARG A 105 8.33 -8.23 8.93
CA ARG A 105 8.49 -8.90 7.63
C ARG A 105 8.43 -7.90 6.47
N LEU A 106 7.53 -6.93 6.54
CA LEU A 106 7.44 -5.86 5.55
C LEU A 106 8.70 -4.98 5.54
N LEU A 107 9.21 -4.62 6.72
CA LEU A 107 10.45 -3.88 6.85
C LEU A 107 11.62 -4.59 6.16
N ARG A 108 11.72 -5.90 6.31
CA ARG A 108 12.76 -6.70 5.65
C ARG A 108 12.68 -6.60 4.12
N ILE A 109 11.48 -6.61 3.54
CA ILE A 109 11.29 -6.41 2.11
C ILE A 109 11.76 -5.01 1.68
N LEU A 110 11.43 -3.97 2.45
CA LEU A 110 11.82 -2.60 2.17
C LEU A 110 13.33 -2.37 2.26
N GLU A 111 14.00 -3.08 3.16
CA GLU A 111 15.44 -2.94 3.38
C GLU A 111 16.29 -3.79 2.41
N SER A 112 15.91 -5.05 2.20
CA SER A 112 16.74 -6.02 1.46
C SER A 112 16.04 -6.65 0.24
N GLY A 113 14.75 -6.40 0.04
CA GLY A 113 13.96 -7.08 -1.00
C GLY A 113 13.73 -8.56 -0.72
N GLU A 114 13.90 -9.00 0.52
CA GLU A 114 13.80 -10.41 0.91
C GLU A 114 12.60 -10.66 1.81
N PHE A 115 11.99 -11.82 1.66
CA PHE A 115 10.94 -12.32 2.55
C PHE A 115 11.04 -13.84 2.70
N ILE A 116 10.37 -14.36 3.72
CA ILE A 116 10.31 -15.79 4.02
C ILE A 116 8.85 -16.21 4.06
N ARG A 117 8.49 -17.29 3.36
CA ARG A 117 7.15 -17.90 3.45
C ARG A 117 6.90 -18.42 4.86
N VAL A 118 5.64 -18.41 5.28
CA VAL A 118 5.22 -19.02 6.55
C VAL A 118 5.56 -20.52 6.53
N GLY A 119 6.24 -20.99 7.59
CA GLY A 119 6.68 -22.38 7.68
C GLY A 119 7.97 -22.70 6.93
N SER A 120 8.62 -21.73 6.32
CA SER A 120 9.92 -21.87 5.64
C SER A 120 11.02 -21.13 6.39
N SER A 121 12.24 -21.58 6.21
CA SER A 121 13.45 -20.84 6.64
C SER A 121 14.21 -20.23 5.45
N LYS A 122 13.76 -20.51 4.22
CA LYS A 122 14.43 -20.07 2.99
C LYS A 122 13.98 -18.65 2.63
N ALA A 123 14.95 -17.73 2.52
CA ALA A 123 14.71 -16.39 2.03
C ALA A 123 14.44 -16.40 0.51
N GLN A 124 13.44 -15.64 0.10
CA GLN A 124 13.13 -15.39 -1.30
C GLN A 124 13.29 -13.89 -1.60
N LYS A 125 13.64 -13.57 -2.83
CA LYS A 125 13.79 -12.19 -3.29
C LYS A 125 12.57 -11.74 -4.05
N THR A 126 12.23 -10.46 -3.90
CA THR A 126 11.22 -9.77 -4.71
C THR A 126 11.71 -8.39 -5.08
N ASP A 127 11.43 -7.99 -6.31
CA ASP A 127 11.63 -6.63 -6.81
C ASP A 127 10.26 -6.00 -7.04
N VAL A 128 9.70 -5.40 -6.00
CA VAL A 128 8.38 -4.82 -6.03
C VAL A 128 8.43 -3.36 -5.55
N ARG A 129 7.73 -2.49 -6.25
CA ARG A 129 7.50 -1.13 -5.76
C ARG A 129 6.35 -1.14 -4.77
N ILE A 130 6.56 -0.54 -3.61
CA ILE A 130 5.55 -0.47 -2.55
C ILE A 130 4.96 0.93 -2.49
N VAL A 131 3.64 1.01 -2.56
CA VAL A 131 2.85 2.20 -2.24
C VAL A 131 1.92 1.82 -1.10
N ALA A 132 1.97 2.56 -0.02
CA ALA A 132 1.17 2.30 1.17
C ALA A 132 0.20 3.45 1.44
N ALA A 133 -0.93 3.15 2.05
CA ALA A 133 -1.90 4.14 2.50
C ALA A 133 -2.36 3.86 3.93
N THR A 134 -2.66 4.92 4.66
CA THR A 134 -3.20 4.83 6.02
C THR A 134 -4.12 6.01 6.33
N ASN A 135 -5.11 5.76 7.18
CA ASN A 135 -5.94 6.78 7.82
C ASN A 135 -5.58 7.00 9.30
N VAL A 136 -4.63 6.21 9.81
CA VAL A 136 -4.19 6.25 11.20
C VAL A 136 -3.20 7.39 11.42
N ASN A 137 -3.29 8.06 12.58
CA ASN A 137 -2.25 8.97 13.01
C ASN A 137 -1.01 8.16 13.39
N MET A 138 0.02 8.21 12.54
CA MET A 138 1.21 7.37 12.70
C MET A 138 2.02 7.73 13.95
N ASN A 139 2.12 9.01 14.31
CA ASN A 139 2.81 9.43 15.53
C ASN A 139 2.15 8.87 16.79
N GLU A 140 0.82 8.87 16.82
CA GLU A 140 0.05 8.28 17.91
C GLU A 140 0.21 6.75 17.94
N ALA A 141 0.16 6.08 16.80
CA ALA A 141 0.34 4.63 16.69
C ALA A 141 1.75 4.21 17.15
N ILE A 142 2.77 4.95 16.80
CA ILE A 142 4.16 4.72 17.24
C ILE A 142 4.28 4.92 18.75
N SER A 143 3.72 6.00 19.30
CA SER A 143 3.76 6.28 20.74
C SER A 143 3.05 5.20 21.57
N LYS A 144 2.01 4.59 21.04
CA LYS A 144 1.27 3.48 21.67
C LYS A 144 1.89 2.10 21.45
N GLY A 145 3.02 2.02 20.74
CA GLY A 145 3.67 0.75 20.41
C GLY A 145 2.92 -0.14 19.42
N LYS A 146 1.96 0.41 18.67
CA LYS A 146 1.17 -0.31 17.67
C LYS A 146 1.80 -0.33 16.29
N PHE A 147 2.69 0.61 16.02
CA PHE A 147 3.42 0.71 14.76
C PHE A 147 4.89 0.97 15.02
N ARG A 148 5.74 0.31 14.25
CA ARG A 148 7.20 0.45 14.38
C ARG A 148 7.67 1.76 13.74
N GLU A 149 8.48 2.49 14.47
CA GLU A 149 9.08 3.74 14.00
C GLU A 149 10.00 3.53 12.79
N ASP A 150 10.81 2.47 12.80
CA ASP A 150 11.70 2.13 11.69
C ASP A 150 10.93 1.84 10.39
N LEU A 151 9.82 1.12 10.47
CA LEU A 151 8.95 0.86 9.33
C LEU A 151 8.30 2.16 8.81
N TYR A 152 7.83 3.02 9.71
CA TYR A 152 7.25 4.30 9.34
C TYR A 152 8.24 5.14 8.50
N TYR A 153 9.46 5.29 8.95
CA TYR A 153 10.48 6.04 8.20
C TYR A 153 10.80 5.43 6.85
N ARG A 154 10.78 4.12 6.71
CA ARG A 154 10.97 3.45 5.42
C ARG A 154 9.80 3.64 4.47
N LEU A 155 8.56 3.59 4.97
CA LEU A 155 7.36 3.80 4.17
C LEU A 155 7.20 5.26 3.75
N SER A 156 7.54 6.20 4.62
CA SER A 156 7.33 7.63 4.44
C SER A 156 8.46 8.37 3.72
N THR A 157 9.23 7.68 2.89
CA THR A 157 10.27 8.32 2.07
C THR A 157 9.70 9.47 1.25
N VAL A 158 8.52 9.29 0.67
CA VAL A 158 7.68 10.36 0.11
C VAL A 158 6.30 10.25 0.72
N GLU A 159 5.80 11.32 1.31
CA GLU A 159 4.45 11.42 1.85
C GLU A 159 3.55 12.22 0.92
N ILE A 160 2.34 11.70 0.69
CA ILE A 160 1.26 12.38 -0.02
C ILE A 160 0.09 12.51 0.94
N ASN A 161 -0.20 13.75 1.34
CA ASN A 161 -1.33 14.05 2.22
C ASN A 161 -2.54 14.44 1.39
N ILE A 162 -3.64 13.70 1.57
CA ILE A 162 -4.91 13.98 0.88
C ILE A 162 -5.81 14.74 1.85
N PRO A 163 -6.23 15.96 1.48
CA PRO A 163 -7.11 16.74 2.35
C PRO A 163 -8.49 16.08 2.45
N PRO A 164 -9.15 16.18 3.62
CA PRO A 164 -10.50 15.64 3.80
C PRO A 164 -11.50 16.31 2.86
N LEU A 165 -12.58 15.61 2.52
CA LEU A 165 -13.61 16.08 1.58
C LEU A 165 -14.19 17.44 1.97
N ARG A 166 -14.38 17.70 3.27
CA ARG A 166 -14.88 18.98 3.80
C ARG A 166 -13.96 20.19 3.53
N ARG A 167 -12.69 19.94 3.23
CA ARG A 167 -11.70 20.99 2.88
C ARG A 167 -11.43 21.09 1.39
N ARG A 168 -12.11 20.26 0.59
CA ARG A 168 -12.07 20.38 -0.86
C ARG A 168 -13.09 21.42 -1.24
N THR A 169 -12.67 22.62 -1.58
CA THR A 169 -13.50 23.60 -2.29
C THR A 169 -13.83 22.98 -3.62
N VAL A 170 -15.00 22.39 -3.72
CA VAL A 170 -15.56 21.98 -5.00
C VAL A 170 -16.01 23.27 -5.63
N SER A 171 -15.21 23.81 -6.52
CA SER A 171 -15.67 24.80 -7.45
C SER A 171 -16.66 24.09 -8.40
N TYR A 172 -17.93 24.01 -7.98
CA TYR A 172 -19.05 23.72 -8.87
C TYR A 172 -19.31 24.96 -9.71
N THR A 173 -18.32 25.43 -10.45
CA THR A 173 -18.55 26.40 -11.49
C THR A 173 -18.87 25.64 -12.78
N HIS A 174 -20.17 25.64 -13.07
CA HIS A 174 -20.79 25.47 -14.38
C HIS A 174 -20.68 24.11 -15.08
N LEU A 175 -21.64 23.24 -14.74
CA LEU A 175 -22.38 22.50 -15.74
C LEU A 175 -23.84 22.93 -15.67
N THR A 176 -24.11 24.17 -16.04
CA THR A 176 -25.42 24.54 -16.54
C THR A 176 -25.45 24.05 -17.98
N LEU A 177 -26.12 22.93 -18.20
CA LEU A 177 -26.58 22.55 -19.52
C LEU A 177 -27.52 23.68 -20.00
N PRO A 178 -27.36 24.17 -21.22
CA PRO A 178 -28.35 25.10 -21.78
C PRO A 178 -29.64 24.32 -21.94
N THR A 179 -30.63 24.64 -21.13
CA THR A 179 -32.00 24.27 -21.40
C THR A 179 -32.46 25.11 -22.62
N ASN A 180 -32.47 24.47 -23.78
CA ASN A 180 -33.18 24.97 -24.90
C ASN A 180 -34.69 24.96 -24.55
N ALA A 181 -35.22 26.10 -24.19
CA ALA A 181 -36.63 26.33 -24.19
C ALA A 181 -37.04 26.81 -25.59
N CYS A 182 -37.85 26.01 -26.23
CA CYS A 182 -38.75 26.52 -27.28
C CYS A 182 -39.93 27.21 -26.64
#